data_46d5da900b46579b2b24bc66daeadb56
#
_entry.id   46d5da900b46579b2b24bc66daeadb56
#
_cell.length_a   1.000
_cell.length_b   1.000
_cell.length_c   1.000
_cell.angle_alpha   90.00
_cell.angle_beta   90.00
_cell.angle_gamma   90.00
#
_symmetry.space_group_name_H-M   'P 1'
#
loop_
_entity.id
_entity.type
_entity.pdbx_description
1 polymer ?
#
loop_
_entity_poly.entity_id
_entity_poly.type
_entity_poly.pdbx_seq_one_letter_code
_entity_poly.pdbx_strand_id
1 'polypeptide(L)'
;MRVREAVLPDAEQIHALISAYSGDGTLLPRTLAEICENVRDFVVLEHNTRIIGCGALHLYGVHLAEIRSITVDPASQSGGGGRRLVKALLVQAEKHNVSCVCLFTRIPDFFSRLGFTVAAHQDLPDKIHKDCYKCPRLYRCDEVAMVRGKVPSFAILPPPKNWLKIQA
;
A
#
# COMPACT_ATOMS: atom_id res chain seq x y z
N MET A 1 -3.21 -2.81 -21.99
CA MET A 1 -3.19 -2.50 -20.54
C MET A 1 -2.86 -1.03 -20.31
N ARG A 2 -3.70 -0.30 -19.61
CA ARG A 2 -3.57 1.13 -19.30
C ARG A 2 -3.62 1.32 -17.77
N VAL A 3 -2.76 2.19 -17.23
CA VAL A 3 -2.87 2.65 -15.83
C VAL A 3 -3.56 4.00 -15.81
N ARG A 4 -4.52 4.17 -14.92
CA ARG A 4 -5.24 5.43 -14.67
C ARG A 4 -5.62 5.57 -13.20
N GLU A 5 -5.97 6.77 -12.79
CA GLU A 5 -6.61 7.02 -11.51
C GLU A 5 -7.97 6.30 -11.44
N ALA A 6 -8.32 5.82 -10.26
CA ALA A 6 -9.60 5.16 -10.03
C ALA A 6 -10.73 6.19 -9.92
N VAL A 7 -11.92 5.75 -10.29
CA VAL A 7 -13.17 6.49 -10.11
C VAL A 7 -14.17 5.63 -9.35
N LEU A 8 -15.21 6.22 -8.75
CA LEU A 8 -16.18 5.49 -7.92
C LEU A 8 -16.75 4.22 -8.58
N PRO A 9 -17.08 4.19 -9.88
CA PRO A 9 -17.54 2.95 -10.54
C PRO A 9 -16.54 1.79 -10.52
N ASP A 10 -15.24 2.04 -10.27
CA ASP A 10 -14.23 0.99 -10.15
C ASP A 10 -14.23 0.30 -8.78
N ALA A 11 -14.88 0.87 -7.78
CA ALA A 11 -14.76 0.46 -6.38
C ALA A 11 -15.13 -1.01 -6.15
N GLU A 12 -16.15 -1.52 -6.80
CA GLU A 12 -16.56 -2.93 -6.68
C GLU A 12 -15.51 -3.88 -7.26
N GLN A 13 -14.91 -3.54 -8.41
CA GLN A 13 -13.84 -4.36 -9.01
C GLN A 13 -12.57 -4.30 -8.17
N ILE A 14 -12.21 -3.14 -7.61
CA ILE A 14 -11.09 -2.97 -6.66
C ILE A 14 -11.33 -3.82 -5.42
N HIS A 15 -12.53 -3.77 -4.85
CA HIS A 15 -12.91 -4.56 -3.68
C HIS A 15 -12.78 -6.07 -3.95
N ALA A 16 -13.27 -6.54 -5.09
CA ALA A 16 -13.15 -7.94 -5.49
C ALA A 16 -11.69 -8.40 -5.61
N LEU A 17 -10.82 -7.56 -6.23
CA LEU A 17 -9.39 -7.86 -6.35
C LEU A 17 -8.70 -7.94 -4.98
N ILE A 18 -8.95 -6.99 -4.08
CA ILE A 18 -8.35 -6.99 -2.73
C ILE A 18 -8.87 -8.18 -1.92
N SER A 19 -10.17 -8.47 -1.98
CA SER A 19 -10.79 -9.57 -1.25
C SER A 19 -10.25 -10.93 -1.67
N ALA A 20 -9.91 -11.13 -2.94
CA ALA A 20 -9.31 -12.36 -3.44
C ALA A 20 -7.96 -12.69 -2.78
N TYR A 21 -7.24 -11.68 -2.26
CA TYR A 21 -5.95 -11.82 -1.58
C TYR A 21 -6.00 -11.56 -0.07
N SER A 22 -7.18 -11.24 0.47
CA SER A 22 -7.33 -10.99 1.90
C SER A 22 -7.61 -12.25 2.69
N GLY A 23 -8.24 -13.26 2.06
CA GLY A 23 -8.60 -14.53 2.70
C GLY A 23 -7.41 -15.35 3.18
N ASP A 24 -6.30 -15.33 2.44
CA ASP A 24 -5.05 -15.99 2.80
C ASP A 24 -4.09 -15.09 3.62
N GLY A 25 -4.51 -13.85 3.90
CA GLY A 25 -3.74 -12.85 4.64
C GLY A 25 -2.62 -12.20 3.83
N THR A 26 -2.62 -12.31 2.51
CA THR A 26 -1.64 -11.64 1.64
C THR A 26 -1.83 -10.13 1.66
N LEU A 27 -3.09 -9.67 1.68
CA LEU A 27 -3.46 -8.27 1.84
C LEU A 27 -4.33 -8.06 3.09
N LEU A 28 -4.23 -6.90 3.70
CA LEU A 28 -5.22 -6.47 4.70
C LEU A 28 -6.57 -6.24 4.00
N PRO A 29 -7.68 -6.75 4.56
CA PRO A 29 -8.99 -6.55 3.99
C PRO A 29 -9.38 -5.07 4.00
N ARG A 30 -10.13 -4.64 2.99
CA ARG A 30 -10.74 -3.32 2.88
C ARG A 30 -12.23 -3.48 2.60
N THR A 31 -13.06 -2.76 3.31
CA THR A 31 -14.49 -2.73 3.02
C THR A 31 -14.75 -1.92 1.74
N LEU A 32 -15.88 -2.18 1.09
CA LEU A 32 -16.30 -1.38 -0.06
C LEU A 32 -16.44 0.10 0.30
N ALA A 33 -16.96 0.39 1.51
CA ALA A 33 -17.09 1.76 2.02
C ALA A 33 -15.72 2.46 2.12
N GLU A 34 -14.71 1.81 2.73
CA GLU A 34 -13.34 2.36 2.80
C GLU A 34 -12.76 2.64 1.42
N ILE A 35 -13.00 1.77 0.43
CA ILE A 35 -12.53 1.98 -0.94
C ILE A 35 -13.23 3.18 -1.57
N CYS A 36 -14.55 3.31 -1.41
CA CYS A 36 -15.30 4.45 -1.92
C CYS A 36 -14.82 5.78 -1.30
N GLU A 37 -14.63 5.82 0.01
CA GLU A 37 -14.16 7.00 0.75
C GLU A 37 -12.77 7.45 0.28
N ASN A 38 -11.90 6.48 -0.05
CA ASN A 38 -10.50 6.70 -0.43
C ASN A 38 -10.23 6.42 -1.91
N VAL A 39 -11.24 6.47 -2.79
CA VAL A 39 -11.09 6.10 -4.20
C VAL A 39 -10.00 6.91 -4.91
N ARG A 40 -9.78 8.16 -4.50
CA ARG A 40 -8.76 9.06 -5.05
C ARG A 40 -7.31 8.63 -4.75
N ASP A 41 -7.12 7.77 -3.76
CA ASP A 41 -5.81 7.20 -3.43
C ASP A 41 -5.41 6.07 -4.40
N PHE A 42 -6.40 5.52 -5.12
CA PHE A 42 -6.19 4.35 -5.96
C PHE A 42 -5.82 4.68 -7.40
N VAL A 43 -4.91 3.89 -7.93
CA VAL A 43 -4.70 3.71 -9.37
C VAL A 43 -5.12 2.30 -9.76
N VAL A 44 -5.61 2.16 -10.96
CA VAL A 44 -6.06 0.89 -11.53
C VAL A 44 -5.32 0.55 -12.81
N LEU A 45 -5.10 -0.74 -13.02
CA LEU A 45 -4.62 -1.32 -14.27
C LEU A 45 -5.83 -1.88 -15.02
N GLU A 46 -6.16 -1.24 -16.12
CA GLU A 46 -7.31 -1.58 -16.96
C GLU A 46 -6.88 -2.32 -18.22
N HIS A 47 -7.63 -3.35 -18.57
CA HIS A 47 -7.51 -4.06 -19.83
C HIS A 47 -8.90 -4.41 -20.35
N ASN A 48 -9.25 -3.92 -21.55
CA ASN A 48 -10.57 -4.14 -22.18
C ASN A 48 -11.74 -3.85 -21.21
N THR A 49 -11.75 -2.66 -20.61
CA THR A 49 -12.78 -2.19 -19.65
C THR A 49 -12.84 -2.94 -18.30
N ARG A 50 -12.03 -3.98 -18.12
CA ARG A 50 -11.92 -4.72 -16.87
C ARG A 50 -10.72 -4.23 -16.07
N ILE A 51 -10.90 -4.07 -14.77
CA ILE A 51 -9.82 -3.78 -13.83
C ILE A 51 -9.12 -5.10 -13.48
N ILE A 52 -7.86 -5.20 -13.86
CA ILE A 52 -7.02 -6.39 -13.65
C ILE A 52 -5.91 -6.17 -12.62
N GLY A 53 -5.87 -4.99 -12.01
CA GLY A 53 -4.94 -4.68 -10.93
C GLY A 53 -5.26 -3.32 -10.32
N CYS A 54 -4.84 -3.13 -9.09
CA CYS A 54 -4.97 -1.88 -8.38
C CYS A 54 -3.81 -1.67 -7.40
N GLY A 55 -3.70 -0.46 -6.88
CA GLY A 55 -2.83 -0.08 -5.79
C GLY A 55 -3.23 1.29 -5.28
N ALA A 56 -2.90 1.59 -4.03
CA ALA A 56 -3.23 2.87 -3.42
C ALA A 56 -2.00 3.56 -2.84
N LEU A 57 -1.97 4.89 -2.88
CA LEU A 57 -1.02 5.73 -2.19
C LEU A 57 -1.72 6.38 -0.99
N HIS A 58 -1.41 5.92 0.20
CA HIS A 58 -1.93 6.51 1.43
C HIS A 58 -0.97 7.59 1.95
N LEU A 59 -1.46 8.81 2.08
CA LEU A 59 -0.67 9.95 2.53
C LEU A 59 -0.74 10.06 4.07
N TYR A 60 0.40 9.98 4.76
CA TYR A 60 0.52 10.35 6.18
C TYR A 60 0.83 11.83 6.33
N GLY A 61 1.57 12.41 5.38
CA GLY A 61 1.98 13.80 5.34
C GLY A 61 3.08 13.99 4.29
N VAL A 62 3.70 15.17 4.25
CA VAL A 62 4.82 15.43 3.34
C VAL A 62 6.06 14.57 3.64
N HIS A 63 6.16 14.05 4.86
CA HIS A 63 7.29 13.22 5.32
C HIS A 63 7.16 11.76 4.91
N LEU A 64 5.92 11.25 4.70
CA LEU A 64 5.68 9.83 4.47
C LEU A 64 4.38 9.58 3.70
N ALA A 65 4.45 8.68 2.73
CA ALA A 65 3.31 8.01 2.12
C ALA A 65 3.54 6.50 2.06
N GLU A 66 2.49 5.73 1.94
CA GLU A 66 2.54 4.27 1.84
C GLU A 66 1.87 3.77 0.56
N ILE A 67 2.59 2.94 -0.19
CA ILE A 67 1.98 2.11 -1.24
C ILE A 67 1.38 0.89 -0.56
N ARG A 68 0.06 0.72 -0.71
CA ARG A 68 -0.70 -0.38 -0.10
C ARG A 68 -1.76 -0.95 -1.03
N SER A 69 -2.34 -2.08 -0.66
CA SER A 69 -3.41 -2.74 -1.44
C SER A 69 -3.01 -2.99 -2.90
N ILE A 70 -1.71 -3.21 -3.15
CA ILE A 70 -1.22 -3.44 -4.51
C ILE A 70 -1.42 -4.91 -4.90
N THR A 71 -2.12 -5.12 -5.99
CA THR A 71 -2.38 -6.45 -6.52
C THR A 71 -2.60 -6.42 -8.03
N VAL A 72 -2.31 -7.54 -8.69
CA VAL A 72 -2.58 -7.76 -10.12
C VAL A 72 -3.15 -9.17 -10.25
N ASP A 73 -4.21 -9.31 -11.06
CA ASP A 73 -4.81 -10.59 -11.42
C ASP A 73 -3.71 -11.59 -11.83
N PRO A 74 -3.66 -12.80 -11.26
CA PRO A 74 -2.61 -13.79 -11.54
C PRO A 74 -2.43 -14.07 -13.03
N ALA A 75 -3.52 -14.12 -13.79
CA ALA A 75 -3.48 -14.34 -15.25
C ALA A 75 -2.79 -13.17 -16.00
N SER A 76 -2.62 -12.02 -15.36
CA SER A 76 -2.07 -10.79 -15.95
C SER A 76 -0.73 -10.36 -15.38
N GLN A 77 -0.16 -11.12 -14.44
CA GLN A 77 1.07 -10.73 -13.72
C GLN A 77 2.31 -10.67 -14.62
N SER A 78 2.41 -11.50 -15.65
CA SER A 78 3.56 -11.53 -16.57
C SER A 78 3.70 -10.28 -17.44
N GLY A 79 2.67 -9.44 -17.53
CA GLY A 79 2.63 -8.25 -18.41
C GLY A 79 3.28 -6.97 -17.82
N GLY A 80 3.98 -7.05 -16.69
CA GLY A 80 4.63 -5.89 -16.06
C GLY A 80 3.65 -4.90 -15.40
N GLY A 81 2.39 -5.31 -15.16
CA GLY A 81 1.34 -4.50 -14.59
C GLY A 81 1.68 -3.93 -13.21
N GLY A 82 2.24 -4.76 -12.33
CA GLY A 82 2.66 -4.33 -10.99
C GLY A 82 3.70 -3.21 -11.03
N ARG A 83 4.69 -3.29 -11.93
CA ARG A 83 5.69 -2.23 -12.13
C ARG A 83 5.03 -0.93 -12.60
N ARG A 84 4.04 -1.00 -13.48
CA ARG A 84 3.33 0.19 -13.99
C ARG A 84 2.51 0.85 -12.86
N LEU A 85 1.83 0.05 -12.03
CA LEU A 85 1.08 0.55 -10.87
C LEU A 85 2.01 1.26 -9.88
N VAL A 86 3.13 0.63 -9.48
CA VAL A 86 4.10 1.26 -8.57
C VAL A 86 4.64 2.56 -9.13
N LYS A 87 5.01 2.60 -10.41
CA LYS A 87 5.49 3.84 -11.06
C LYS A 87 4.43 4.95 -11.03
N ALA A 88 3.16 4.64 -11.29
CA ALA A 88 2.08 5.63 -11.23
C ALA A 88 1.90 6.18 -9.81
N LEU A 89 1.95 5.32 -8.78
CA LEU A 89 1.85 5.74 -7.38
C LEU A 89 3.06 6.60 -6.95
N LEU A 90 4.26 6.28 -7.44
CA LEU A 90 5.44 7.13 -7.19
C LEU A 90 5.31 8.51 -7.83
N VAL A 91 4.75 8.61 -9.04
CA VAL A 91 4.44 9.90 -9.68
C VAL A 91 3.42 10.70 -8.85
N GLN A 92 2.42 10.04 -8.28
CA GLN A 92 1.49 10.71 -7.36
C GLN A 92 2.19 11.21 -6.09
N ALA A 93 3.08 10.41 -5.50
CA ALA A 93 3.85 10.82 -4.34
C ALA A 93 4.72 12.07 -4.64
N GLU A 94 5.34 12.13 -5.82
CA GLU A 94 6.09 13.30 -6.29
C GLU A 94 5.21 14.53 -6.43
N LYS A 95 4.00 14.40 -7.00
CA LYS A 95 3.01 15.51 -7.11
C LYS A 95 2.62 16.08 -5.74
N HIS A 96 2.59 15.25 -4.71
CA HIS A 96 2.30 15.64 -3.33
C HIS A 96 3.55 16.08 -2.53
N ASN A 97 4.72 16.19 -3.17
CA ASN A 97 6.00 16.53 -2.52
C ASN A 97 6.35 15.62 -1.34
N VAL A 98 6.01 14.34 -1.43
CA VAL A 98 6.30 13.36 -0.36
C VAL A 98 7.79 13.03 -0.35
N SER A 99 8.43 13.12 0.82
CA SER A 99 9.87 12.90 0.99
C SER A 99 10.27 11.42 1.05
N CYS A 100 9.35 10.56 1.49
CA CYS A 100 9.58 9.13 1.62
C CYS A 100 8.32 8.34 1.27
N VAL A 101 8.48 7.31 0.46
CA VAL A 101 7.41 6.34 0.18
C VAL A 101 7.80 5.02 0.82
N CYS A 102 6.95 4.46 1.66
CA CYS A 102 7.14 3.15 2.26
C CYS A 102 6.16 2.11 1.72
N LEU A 103 6.46 0.86 1.99
CA LEU A 103 5.57 -0.29 1.80
C LEU A 103 6.01 -1.45 2.68
N PHE A 104 5.12 -2.40 2.88
CA PHE A 104 5.37 -3.66 3.58
C PHE A 104 5.07 -4.81 2.62
N THR A 105 6.01 -5.76 2.49
CA THR A 105 5.94 -6.75 1.41
C THR A 105 6.57 -8.09 1.78
N ARG A 106 6.06 -9.17 1.16
CA ARG A 106 6.67 -10.51 1.16
C ARG A 106 7.52 -10.79 -0.09
N ILE A 107 7.58 -9.82 -1.02
CA ILE A 107 8.36 -9.93 -2.27
C ILE A 107 9.36 -8.77 -2.42
N PRO A 108 10.31 -8.64 -1.46
CA PRO A 108 11.22 -7.47 -1.41
C PRO A 108 12.06 -7.30 -2.69
N ASP A 109 12.45 -8.38 -3.35
CA ASP A 109 13.24 -8.33 -4.57
C ASP A 109 12.53 -7.60 -5.72
N PHE A 110 11.21 -7.70 -5.80
CA PHE A 110 10.44 -6.95 -6.79
C PHE A 110 10.57 -5.44 -6.57
N PHE A 111 10.44 -5.00 -5.32
CA PHE A 111 10.50 -3.57 -4.98
C PHE A 111 11.93 -3.03 -4.96
N SER A 112 12.93 -3.85 -4.62
CA SER A 112 14.34 -3.46 -4.74
C SER A 112 14.70 -3.05 -6.17
N ARG A 113 14.19 -3.78 -7.17
CA ARG A 113 14.35 -3.41 -8.60
C ARG A 113 13.63 -2.12 -9.00
N LEU A 114 12.79 -1.57 -8.12
CA LEU A 114 12.08 -0.30 -8.30
C LEU A 114 12.68 0.82 -7.43
N GLY A 115 13.86 0.58 -6.84
CA GLY A 115 14.61 1.57 -6.06
C GLY A 115 14.20 1.69 -4.60
N PHE A 116 13.47 0.71 -4.07
CA PHE A 116 13.21 0.61 -2.63
C PHE A 116 14.35 -0.11 -1.92
N THR A 117 14.62 0.29 -0.68
CA THR A 117 15.60 -0.33 0.22
C THR A 117 14.91 -0.80 1.49
N VAL A 118 15.48 -1.82 2.13
CA VAL A 118 14.94 -2.35 3.39
C VAL A 118 15.09 -1.31 4.50
N ALA A 119 14.06 -1.18 5.32
CA ALA A 119 14.03 -0.36 6.53
C ALA A 119 13.57 -1.20 7.73
N ALA A 120 13.84 -0.73 8.94
CA ALA A 120 13.25 -1.35 10.12
C ALA A 120 11.80 -0.90 10.29
N HIS A 121 10.94 -1.79 10.81
CA HIS A 121 9.52 -1.44 11.07
C HIS A 121 9.40 -0.23 12.00
N GLN A 122 10.27 -0.16 13.01
CA GLN A 122 10.31 0.94 13.98
C GLN A 122 10.64 2.30 13.39
N ASP A 123 11.20 2.35 12.18
CA ASP A 123 11.49 3.59 11.46
C ASP A 123 10.24 4.21 10.82
N LEU A 124 9.11 3.50 10.86
CA LEU A 124 7.84 3.87 10.23
C LEU A 124 6.68 3.92 11.26
N PRO A 125 6.79 4.74 12.31
CA PRO A 125 5.81 4.75 13.40
C PRO A 125 4.40 5.12 12.96
N ASP A 126 4.21 6.00 11.97
CA ASP A 126 2.88 6.33 11.44
C ASP A 126 2.16 5.08 10.90
N LYS A 127 2.86 4.21 10.18
CA LYS A 127 2.31 2.94 9.70
C LYS A 127 1.94 2.01 10.85
N ILE A 128 2.80 1.89 11.84
CA ILE A 128 2.57 1.06 13.03
C ILE A 128 1.34 1.57 13.78
N HIS A 129 1.25 2.87 14.03
CA HIS A 129 0.13 3.50 14.73
C HIS A 129 -1.19 3.43 13.97
N LYS A 130 -1.15 3.40 12.64
CA LYS A 130 -2.35 3.33 11.79
C LYS A 130 -2.93 1.93 11.71
N ASP A 131 -2.12 0.97 11.29
CA ASP A 131 -2.59 -0.35 10.87
C ASP A 131 -2.01 -1.51 11.67
N CYS A 132 -0.69 -1.49 11.98
CA CYS A 132 0.00 -2.66 12.52
C CYS A 132 -0.53 -3.07 13.89
N TYR A 133 -0.91 -2.12 14.74
CA TYR A 133 -1.43 -2.41 16.08
C TYR A 133 -2.76 -3.18 16.07
N LYS A 134 -3.50 -3.14 14.96
CA LYS A 134 -4.75 -3.91 14.75
C LYS A 134 -4.50 -5.20 13.96
N CYS A 135 -3.30 -5.38 13.44
CA CYS A 135 -2.99 -6.51 12.60
C CYS A 135 -2.92 -7.80 13.43
N PRO A 136 -3.63 -8.87 13.05
CA PRO A 136 -3.55 -10.15 13.77
C PRO A 136 -2.16 -10.79 13.72
N ARG A 137 -1.27 -10.30 12.86
CA ARG A 137 0.12 -10.75 12.72
C ARG A 137 1.15 -9.82 13.36
N LEU A 138 0.75 -8.85 14.20
CA LEU A 138 1.65 -7.86 14.80
C LEU A 138 2.93 -8.48 15.39
N TYR A 139 2.80 -9.59 16.13
CA TYR A 139 3.94 -10.27 16.77
C TYR A 139 4.61 -11.35 15.90
N ARG A 140 4.09 -11.59 14.71
CA ARG A 140 4.57 -12.58 13.76
C ARG A 140 4.55 -12.04 12.33
N CYS A 141 4.87 -10.75 12.19
CA CYS A 141 4.90 -10.09 10.89
C CYS A 141 6.02 -10.70 10.05
N ASP A 142 5.65 -11.22 8.89
CA ASP A 142 6.53 -11.80 7.89
C ASP A 142 6.78 -10.86 6.70
N GLU A 143 6.30 -9.63 6.80
CA GLU A 143 6.53 -8.61 5.79
C GLU A 143 7.81 -7.83 6.05
N VAL A 144 8.53 -7.53 4.99
CA VAL A 144 9.71 -6.66 4.99
C VAL A 144 9.24 -5.22 4.77
N ALA A 145 9.64 -4.33 5.68
CA ALA A 145 9.43 -2.89 5.49
C ALA A 145 10.46 -2.36 4.50
N MET A 146 10.00 -1.61 3.51
CA MET A 146 10.86 -1.01 2.50
C MET A 146 10.51 0.45 2.30
N VAL A 147 11.52 1.25 1.96
CA VAL A 147 11.38 2.69 1.74
C VAL A 147 12.09 3.14 0.47
N ARG A 148 11.57 4.21 -0.13
CA ARG A 148 12.23 4.98 -1.17
C ARG A 148 12.18 6.46 -0.79
N GLY A 149 13.33 7.07 -0.63
CA GLY A 149 13.49 8.44 -0.15
C GLY A 149 14.04 8.50 1.27
N LYS A 150 13.91 9.65 1.93
CA LYS A 150 14.47 9.89 3.25
C LYS A 150 13.55 9.32 4.34
N VAL A 151 14.06 8.34 5.09
CA VAL A 151 13.35 7.79 6.26
C VAL A 151 12.93 8.92 7.21
N PRO A 152 11.66 8.99 7.63
CA PRO A 152 11.18 10.06 8.50
C PRO A 152 11.80 9.97 9.90
N SER A 153 12.04 11.13 10.51
CA SER A 153 12.56 11.24 11.88
C SER A 153 11.47 11.48 12.92
N PHE A 154 10.20 11.55 12.51
CA PHE A 154 9.06 11.84 13.37
C PHE A 154 7.80 11.14 12.84
N ALA A 155 6.77 11.05 13.69
CA ALA A 155 5.43 10.62 13.33
C ALA A 155 4.42 11.73 13.56
N ILE A 156 3.40 11.81 12.73
CA ILE A 156 2.26 12.71 12.91
C ILE A 156 1.16 12.01 13.72
N LEU A 157 0.93 10.72 13.47
CA LEU A 157 -0.08 9.96 14.17
C LEU A 157 0.34 9.69 15.61
N PRO A 158 -0.51 10.01 16.61
CA PRO A 158 -0.25 9.63 17.99
C PRO A 158 -0.28 8.11 18.14
N PRO A 159 0.47 7.54 19.08
CA PRO A 159 0.36 6.13 19.41
C PRO A 159 -1.07 5.80 19.87
N PRO A 160 -1.58 4.59 19.57
CA PRO A 160 -2.89 4.15 20.02
C PRO A 160 -2.98 4.17 21.56
N LYS A 161 -4.18 4.43 22.09
CA LYS A 161 -4.41 4.51 23.57
C LYS A 161 -3.90 3.27 24.33
N ASN A 162 -3.86 2.10 23.68
CA ASN A 162 -3.42 0.84 24.27
C ASN A 162 -1.99 0.45 23.86
N TRP A 163 -1.20 1.37 23.31
CA TRP A 163 0.12 1.08 22.78
C TRP A 163 1.05 0.39 23.77
N LEU A 164 1.09 0.88 25.03
CA LEU A 164 1.92 0.29 26.09
C LEU A 164 1.53 -1.16 26.45
N LYS A 165 0.26 -1.51 26.30
CA LYS A 165 -0.22 -2.91 26.51
C LYS A 165 0.14 -3.85 25.36
N ILE A 166 0.38 -3.27 24.18
CA ILE A 166 0.74 -4.04 22.97
C ILE A 166 2.23 -4.33 22.94
N GLN A 167 3.06 -3.47 23.56
CA GLN A 167 4.52 -3.69 23.66
C GLN A 167 4.94 -4.54 24.84
N ALA A 168 4.05 -4.76 25.78
CA ALA A 168 4.29 -5.61 26.95
C ALA A 168 3.98 -7.10 26.63
#